data_5ab43f503ba60df9bec6bf16dda03f81
#
_entry.id   5ab43f503ba60df9bec6bf16dda03f81
#
_cell.length_a   1.000
_cell.length_b   1.000
_cell.length_c   1.000
_cell.angle_alpha   90.00
_cell.angle_beta   90.00
_cell.angle_gamma   90.00
#
_symmetry.space_group_name_H-M   'P 1'
#
loop_
_entity.id
_entity.type
_entity.pdbx_description
1 polymer ?
#
loop_
_entity_poly.entity_id
_entity_poly.type
_entity_poly.pdbx_seq_one_letter_code
_entity_poly.pdbx_strand_id
1 'polypeptide(L)'
;MDFNEKLNQIKIKDIIIIYLISTFIVSIIIFGIIKINHKQSGNFIVNIVSMILQLLILLMLIFKIRPSKDNLILLYEDFKNKLNIKEIANVTIVKICIALGGSKLIISLMYYLDPSMINNFLYESGNMINSVKSYLVNVLLLLIISPITEEIIFRSVILNRIIIRFNLCTGIIVSSIVFASFYAGSGIAGALALGVINSILYIKYKNILINILVNVLNNLIILISVLPLVNKNVEDLIVTRNEIIINIFVGSFLCAAGVFMLIKFINKNIIMLSKYDKYIKASRDCKKI
;
A
#
# COMPACT_ATOMS: atom_id res chain seq x y z
N MET A 1 -25.72 -11.14 7.49
CA MET A 1 -24.52 -11.38 6.68
C MET A 1 -23.43 -10.50 7.25
N ASP A 2 -22.33 -11.09 7.71
CA ASP A 2 -21.20 -10.37 8.31
C ASP A 2 -20.46 -9.51 7.24
N PHE A 3 -19.76 -8.45 7.70
CA PHE A 3 -19.01 -7.56 6.81
C PHE A 3 -17.97 -8.34 5.96
N ASN A 4 -17.27 -9.30 6.56
CA ASN A 4 -16.32 -10.14 5.84
C ASN A 4 -16.98 -11.03 4.77
N GLU A 5 -18.19 -11.49 5.00
CA GLU A 5 -18.95 -12.24 4.00
C GLU A 5 -19.31 -11.39 2.80
N LYS A 6 -19.69 -10.11 3.02
CA LYS A 6 -19.96 -9.17 1.94
C LYS A 6 -18.71 -8.87 1.11
N LEU A 7 -17.55 -8.70 1.77
CA LEU A 7 -16.27 -8.52 1.09
C LEU A 7 -15.91 -9.74 0.23
N ASN A 8 -16.20 -10.95 0.71
CA ASN A 8 -15.93 -12.19 -0.02
C ASN A 8 -16.81 -12.38 -1.27
N GLN A 9 -17.91 -11.63 -1.44
CA GLN A 9 -18.72 -11.68 -2.66
C GLN A 9 -18.09 -10.95 -3.84
N ILE A 10 -17.20 -9.99 -3.59
CA ILE A 10 -16.52 -9.24 -4.65
C ILE A 10 -15.59 -10.18 -5.41
N LYS A 11 -15.68 -10.17 -6.73
CA LYS A 11 -14.82 -10.94 -7.63
C LYS A 11 -13.71 -10.06 -8.20
N ILE A 12 -12.60 -10.66 -8.62
CA ILE A 12 -11.49 -9.92 -9.28
C ILE A 12 -12.00 -9.16 -10.51
N LYS A 13 -12.90 -9.75 -11.27
CA LYS A 13 -13.54 -9.08 -12.41
C LYS A 13 -14.24 -7.77 -12.04
N ASP A 14 -14.88 -7.73 -10.87
CA ASP A 14 -15.57 -6.53 -10.40
C ASP A 14 -14.56 -5.40 -10.15
N ILE A 15 -13.39 -5.71 -9.58
CA ILE A 15 -12.30 -4.75 -9.38
C ILE A 15 -11.80 -4.22 -10.73
N ILE A 16 -11.56 -5.12 -11.70
CA ILE A 16 -11.11 -4.72 -13.04
C ILE A 16 -12.13 -3.77 -13.69
N ILE A 17 -13.41 -4.09 -13.62
CA ILE A 17 -14.48 -3.26 -14.17
C ILE A 17 -14.52 -1.89 -13.46
N ILE A 18 -14.44 -1.86 -12.13
CA ILE A 18 -14.40 -0.63 -11.35
C ILE A 18 -13.21 0.24 -11.77
N TYR A 19 -12.01 -0.36 -11.91
CA TYR A 19 -10.83 0.36 -12.36
C TYR A 19 -11.03 0.94 -13.77
N LEU A 20 -11.50 0.15 -14.72
CA LEU A 20 -11.73 0.58 -16.11
C LEU A 20 -12.75 1.72 -16.20
N ILE A 21 -13.87 1.63 -15.46
CA ILE A 21 -14.87 2.70 -15.44
C ILE A 21 -14.29 3.96 -14.78
N SER A 22 -13.61 3.83 -13.65
CA SER A 22 -13.05 4.98 -12.95
C SER A 22 -11.97 5.68 -13.78
N THR A 23 -11.08 4.93 -14.45
CA THR A 23 -10.07 5.51 -15.33
C THR A 23 -10.69 6.18 -16.55
N PHE A 24 -11.74 5.61 -17.13
CA PHE A 24 -12.48 6.21 -18.25
C PHE A 24 -13.12 7.54 -17.86
N ILE A 25 -13.79 7.60 -16.70
CA ILE A 25 -14.40 8.84 -16.19
C ILE A 25 -13.34 9.91 -15.97
N VAL A 26 -12.22 9.53 -15.30
CA VAL A 26 -11.13 10.48 -15.02
C VAL A 26 -10.46 10.97 -16.31
N SER A 27 -10.30 10.11 -17.32
CA SER A 27 -9.75 10.50 -18.63
C SER A 27 -10.61 11.57 -19.31
N ILE A 28 -11.95 11.46 -19.23
CA ILE A 28 -12.86 12.49 -19.75
C ILE A 28 -12.67 13.82 -18.99
N ILE A 29 -12.53 13.77 -17.67
CA ILE A 29 -12.30 14.97 -16.84
C ILE A 29 -10.99 15.64 -17.23
N ILE A 30 -9.90 14.87 -17.38
CA ILE A 30 -8.57 15.38 -17.78
C ILE A 30 -8.67 16.03 -19.16
N PHE A 31 -9.31 15.37 -20.13
CA PHE A 31 -9.51 15.91 -21.47
C PHE A 31 -10.26 17.25 -21.45
N GLY A 32 -11.31 17.36 -20.61
CA GLY A 32 -12.04 18.62 -20.40
C GLY A 32 -11.14 19.72 -19.81
N ILE A 33 -10.34 19.42 -18.81
CA ILE A 33 -9.41 20.37 -18.16
C ILE A 33 -8.36 20.88 -19.17
N ILE A 34 -7.76 19.99 -19.96
CA ILE A 34 -6.75 20.34 -20.96
C ILE A 34 -7.35 21.25 -22.05
N LYS A 35 -8.59 21.00 -22.48
CA LYS A 35 -9.28 21.80 -23.50
C LYS A 35 -9.60 23.21 -23.01
N ILE A 36 -9.87 23.37 -21.70
CA ILE A 36 -10.20 24.68 -21.10
C ILE A 36 -8.93 25.46 -20.75
N ASN A 37 -7.90 24.78 -20.20
CA ASN A 37 -6.64 25.37 -19.80
C ASN A 37 -5.54 24.94 -20.76
N HIS A 38 -5.14 25.81 -21.68
CA HIS A 38 -4.00 25.60 -22.60
C HIS A 38 -2.62 25.59 -21.90
N LYS A 39 -2.55 25.85 -20.60
CA LYS A 39 -1.31 25.74 -19.81
C LYS A 39 -1.14 24.31 -19.29
N GLN A 40 0.10 23.82 -19.34
CA GLN A 40 0.50 22.54 -18.77
C GLN A 40 -0.12 22.36 -17.37
N SER A 41 -0.75 21.21 -17.15
CA SER A 41 -1.30 20.84 -15.85
C SER A 41 -0.18 20.78 -14.82
N GLY A 42 -0.16 21.72 -13.87
CA GLY A 42 0.81 21.70 -12.78
C GLY A 42 0.63 20.45 -11.90
N ASN A 43 1.68 20.04 -11.18
CA ASN A 43 1.70 18.88 -10.31
C ASN A 43 0.53 18.81 -9.31
N PHE A 44 -0.01 19.96 -8.91
CA PHE A 44 -1.22 20.03 -8.09
C PHE A 44 -2.45 19.39 -8.77
N ILE A 45 -2.62 19.58 -10.08
CA ILE A 45 -3.72 18.96 -10.85
C ILE A 45 -3.54 17.45 -10.90
N VAL A 46 -2.32 16.96 -11.07
CA VAL A 46 -2.01 15.52 -11.07
C VAL A 46 -2.40 14.88 -9.74
N ASN A 47 -2.09 15.54 -8.61
CA ASN A 47 -2.45 15.05 -7.28
C ASN A 47 -3.98 15.02 -7.08
N ILE A 48 -4.70 16.05 -7.53
CA ILE A 48 -6.18 16.08 -7.48
C ILE A 48 -6.77 14.95 -8.34
N VAL A 49 -6.26 14.77 -9.55
CA VAL A 49 -6.72 13.71 -10.47
C VAL A 49 -6.51 12.32 -9.85
N SER A 50 -5.35 12.09 -9.25
CA SER A 50 -5.05 10.83 -8.54
C SER A 50 -6.00 10.61 -7.36
N MET A 51 -6.29 11.66 -6.60
CA MET A 51 -7.24 11.61 -5.49
C MET A 51 -8.67 11.32 -5.98
N ILE A 52 -9.12 11.96 -7.05
CA ILE A 52 -10.45 11.73 -7.66
C ILE A 52 -10.55 10.29 -8.15
N LEU A 53 -9.52 9.77 -8.82
CA LEU A 53 -9.50 8.40 -9.31
C LEU A 53 -9.67 7.39 -8.15
N GLN A 54 -8.87 7.52 -7.10
CA GLN A 54 -8.96 6.61 -5.96
C GLN A 54 -10.26 6.78 -5.18
N LEU A 55 -10.78 7.99 -5.07
CA LEU A 55 -12.08 8.25 -4.45
C LEU A 55 -13.22 7.60 -5.23
N LEU A 56 -13.23 7.68 -6.55
CA LEU A 56 -14.22 7.00 -7.40
C LEU A 56 -14.16 5.48 -7.22
N ILE A 57 -12.95 4.90 -7.21
CA ILE A 57 -12.77 3.47 -6.96
C ILE A 57 -13.36 3.10 -5.59
N LEU A 58 -13.04 3.86 -4.54
CA LEU A 58 -13.54 3.62 -3.19
C LEU A 58 -15.08 3.71 -3.12
N LEU A 59 -15.66 4.74 -3.71
CA LEU A 59 -17.12 4.91 -3.74
C LEU A 59 -17.81 3.75 -4.47
N MET A 60 -17.28 3.31 -5.61
CA MET A 60 -17.83 2.16 -6.34
C MET A 60 -17.68 0.86 -5.55
N LEU A 61 -16.57 0.67 -4.81
CA LEU A 61 -16.41 -0.47 -3.90
C LEU A 61 -17.43 -0.43 -2.77
N ILE A 62 -17.63 0.71 -2.11
CA ILE A 62 -18.61 0.89 -1.03
C ILE A 62 -20.02 0.61 -1.56
N PHE A 63 -20.36 1.14 -2.75
CA PHE A 63 -21.64 0.87 -3.39
C PHE A 63 -21.85 -0.62 -3.69
N LYS A 64 -20.79 -1.34 -4.06
CA LYS A 64 -20.84 -2.79 -4.31
C LYS A 64 -20.97 -3.60 -3.01
N ILE A 65 -20.26 -3.21 -1.95
CA ILE A 65 -20.28 -3.90 -0.64
C ILE A 65 -21.61 -3.68 0.09
N ARG A 66 -22.18 -2.46 -0.03
CA ARG A 66 -23.39 -2.04 0.69
C ARG A 66 -23.32 -2.36 2.19
N PRO A 67 -22.32 -1.83 2.92
CA PRO A 67 -22.22 -2.09 4.35
C PRO A 67 -23.44 -1.56 5.08
N SER A 68 -24.02 -2.35 6.00
CA SER A 68 -25.03 -1.84 6.92
C SER A 68 -24.36 -1.17 8.12
N LYS A 69 -25.09 -0.32 8.82
CA LYS A 69 -24.61 0.35 10.03
C LYS A 69 -24.17 -0.67 11.09
N ASP A 70 -24.95 -1.72 11.27
CA ASP A 70 -24.65 -2.78 12.22
C ASP A 70 -23.37 -3.55 11.84
N ASN A 71 -23.14 -3.81 10.55
CA ASN A 71 -21.89 -4.45 10.11
C ASN A 71 -20.66 -3.62 10.48
N LEU A 72 -20.74 -2.28 10.37
CA LEU A 72 -19.62 -1.39 10.71
C LEU A 72 -19.40 -1.31 12.23
N ILE A 73 -20.46 -1.31 13.02
CA ILE A 73 -20.38 -1.33 14.49
C ILE A 73 -19.74 -2.64 14.95
N LEU A 74 -20.20 -3.79 14.50
CA LEU A 74 -19.62 -5.10 14.84
C LEU A 74 -18.15 -5.21 14.41
N LEU A 75 -17.80 -4.70 13.22
CA LEU A 75 -16.42 -4.68 12.74
C LEU A 75 -15.52 -3.83 13.66
N TYR A 76 -16.02 -2.70 14.15
CA TYR A 76 -15.28 -1.81 15.04
C TYR A 76 -15.14 -2.39 16.45
N GLU A 77 -16.18 -3.05 16.99
CA GLU A 77 -16.10 -3.75 18.27
C GLU A 77 -15.09 -4.91 18.21
N ASP A 78 -15.14 -5.71 17.14
CA ASP A 78 -14.18 -6.78 16.91
C ASP A 78 -12.74 -6.24 16.77
N PHE A 79 -12.56 -5.09 16.11
CA PHE A 79 -11.28 -4.39 16.03
C PHE A 79 -10.75 -4.03 17.42
N LYS A 80 -11.57 -3.40 18.27
CA LYS A 80 -11.16 -3.03 19.64
C LYS A 80 -10.69 -4.24 20.45
N ASN A 81 -11.45 -5.35 20.37
CA ASN A 81 -11.15 -6.56 21.11
C ASN A 81 -9.87 -7.27 20.65
N LYS A 82 -9.54 -7.15 19.36
CA LYS A 82 -8.38 -7.82 18.74
C LYS A 82 -7.14 -6.92 18.67
N LEU A 83 -7.26 -5.64 18.97
CA LEU A 83 -6.19 -4.65 18.81
C LEU A 83 -4.99 -5.01 19.70
N ASN A 84 -3.85 -5.33 19.09
CA ASN A 84 -2.58 -5.55 19.76
C ASN A 84 -1.57 -4.45 19.37
N ILE A 85 -1.54 -3.38 20.16
CA ILE A 85 -0.68 -2.21 19.89
C ILE A 85 0.80 -2.59 19.78
N LYS A 86 1.28 -3.51 20.63
CA LYS A 86 2.70 -3.96 20.59
C LYS A 86 3.03 -4.66 19.29
N GLU A 87 2.13 -5.49 18.77
CA GLU A 87 2.35 -6.18 17.49
C GLU A 87 2.27 -5.19 16.33
N ILE A 88 1.32 -4.27 16.32
CA ILE A 88 1.21 -3.22 15.30
C ILE A 88 2.45 -2.34 15.27
N ALA A 89 2.91 -1.85 16.43
CA ALA A 89 4.15 -1.07 16.51
C ALA A 89 5.35 -1.84 15.96
N ASN A 90 5.49 -3.11 16.34
CA ASN A 90 6.60 -3.96 15.89
C ASN A 90 6.58 -4.14 14.36
N VAL A 91 5.43 -4.49 13.75
CA VAL A 91 5.36 -4.68 12.28
C VAL A 91 5.54 -3.37 11.51
N THR A 92 5.12 -2.24 12.09
CA THR A 92 5.37 -0.91 11.52
C THR A 92 6.87 -0.60 11.51
N ILE A 93 7.60 -0.89 12.59
CA ILE A 93 9.06 -0.73 12.64
C ILE A 93 9.75 -1.64 11.61
N VAL A 94 9.36 -2.92 11.52
CA VAL A 94 9.89 -3.86 10.52
C VAL A 94 9.76 -3.28 9.11
N LYS A 95 8.56 -2.80 8.78
CA LYS A 95 8.28 -2.22 7.47
C LYS A 95 9.12 -0.96 7.21
N ILE A 96 9.25 -0.08 8.19
CA ILE A 96 10.05 1.15 8.06
C ILE A 96 11.52 0.81 7.80
N CYS A 97 12.08 -0.14 8.54
CA CYS A 97 13.47 -0.57 8.33
C CYS A 97 13.67 -1.08 6.89
N ILE A 98 12.78 -1.92 6.38
CA ILE A 98 12.87 -2.43 5.01
C ILE A 98 12.65 -1.31 3.98
N ALA A 99 11.70 -0.42 4.21
CA ALA A 99 11.40 0.67 3.30
C ALA A 99 12.56 1.67 3.20
N LEU A 100 13.08 2.14 4.33
CA LEU A 100 14.20 3.07 4.37
C LEU A 100 15.49 2.41 3.86
N GLY A 101 15.75 1.18 4.27
CA GLY A 101 16.90 0.44 3.79
C GLY A 101 16.85 0.18 2.29
N GLY A 102 15.71 -0.32 1.81
CA GLY A 102 15.49 -0.60 0.38
C GLY A 102 15.54 0.65 -0.49
N SER A 103 14.93 1.76 -0.03
CA SER A 103 14.99 3.02 -0.78
C SER A 103 16.42 3.55 -0.93
N LYS A 104 17.22 3.50 0.14
CA LYS A 104 18.64 3.90 0.10
C LYS A 104 19.47 3.05 -0.85
N LEU A 105 19.24 1.73 -0.85
CA LEU A 105 19.93 0.81 -1.77
C LEU A 105 19.53 1.03 -3.22
N ILE A 106 18.23 1.22 -3.50
CA ILE A 106 17.73 1.48 -4.85
C ILE A 106 18.26 2.81 -5.39
N ILE A 107 18.26 3.88 -4.58
CA ILE A 107 18.85 5.17 -4.94
C ILE A 107 20.35 5.02 -5.24
N SER A 108 21.07 4.26 -4.42
CA SER A 108 22.50 4.01 -4.64
C SER A 108 22.75 3.21 -5.92
N LEU A 109 21.90 2.22 -6.22
CA LEU A 109 21.97 1.46 -7.47
C LEU A 109 21.72 2.35 -8.69
N MET A 110 20.70 3.22 -8.64
CA MET A 110 20.42 4.19 -9.70
C MET A 110 21.63 5.09 -9.97
N TYR A 111 22.31 5.56 -8.92
CA TYR A 111 23.51 6.37 -9.06
C TYR A 111 24.64 5.68 -9.83
N TYR A 112 24.87 4.40 -9.55
CA TYR A 112 25.92 3.63 -10.24
C TYR A 112 25.55 3.22 -11.68
N LEU A 113 24.25 3.07 -11.97
CA LEU A 113 23.78 2.77 -13.33
C LEU A 113 23.81 4.02 -14.21
N ASP A 114 23.25 5.10 -13.74
CA ASP A 114 23.22 6.40 -14.40
C ASP A 114 22.85 7.51 -13.40
N PRO A 115 23.81 8.41 -13.05
CA PRO A 115 23.55 9.51 -12.14
C PRO A 115 22.37 10.42 -12.56
N SER A 116 22.07 10.52 -13.86
CA SER A 116 20.95 11.32 -14.36
C SER A 116 19.59 10.75 -13.91
N MET A 117 19.48 9.45 -13.71
CA MET A 117 18.25 8.80 -13.22
C MET A 117 17.85 9.30 -11.83
N ILE A 118 18.84 9.59 -10.96
CA ILE A 118 18.55 10.12 -9.62
C ILE A 118 17.95 11.51 -9.70
N ASN A 119 18.57 12.38 -10.50
CA ASN A 119 18.11 13.75 -10.63
C ASN A 119 16.67 13.78 -11.15
N ASN A 120 16.35 12.96 -12.16
CA ASN A 120 14.99 12.83 -12.68
C ASN A 120 14.03 12.27 -11.59
N PHE A 121 14.45 11.24 -10.86
CA PHE A 121 13.64 10.63 -9.81
C PHE A 121 13.38 11.61 -8.65
N LEU A 122 14.39 12.34 -8.20
CA LEU A 122 14.26 13.34 -7.14
C LEU A 122 13.41 14.53 -7.61
N TYR A 123 13.60 14.98 -8.86
CA TYR A 123 12.82 16.04 -9.46
C TYR A 123 11.33 15.66 -9.55
N GLU A 124 10.99 14.49 -10.06
CA GLU A 124 9.61 14.01 -10.13
C GLU A 124 8.99 13.83 -8.74
N SER A 125 9.71 13.21 -7.80
CA SER A 125 9.24 12.97 -6.43
C SER A 125 9.03 14.27 -5.65
N GLY A 126 9.96 15.22 -5.77
CA GLY A 126 9.87 16.50 -5.09
C GLY A 126 8.80 17.41 -5.68
N ASN A 127 8.62 17.40 -6.99
CA ASN A 127 7.58 18.17 -7.65
C ASN A 127 6.15 17.73 -7.25
N MET A 128 5.95 16.48 -6.86
CA MET A 128 4.65 16.02 -6.36
C MET A 128 4.21 16.70 -5.06
N ILE A 129 5.15 17.28 -4.28
CA ILE A 129 4.89 17.81 -2.93
C ILE A 129 5.41 19.26 -2.79
N ASN A 130 5.59 19.94 -3.89
CA ASN A 130 6.22 21.28 -3.95
C ASN A 130 5.38 22.42 -3.33
N SER A 131 4.15 22.15 -2.88
CA SER A 131 3.28 23.17 -2.27
C SER A 131 2.47 22.60 -1.12
N VAL A 132 2.12 23.48 -0.17
CA VAL A 132 1.21 23.12 0.95
C VAL A 132 -0.11 22.55 0.44
N LYS A 133 -0.65 23.07 -0.67
CA LYS A 133 -1.91 22.55 -1.26
C LYS A 133 -1.75 21.11 -1.74
N SER A 134 -0.66 20.82 -2.47
CA SER A 134 -0.34 19.46 -2.92
C SER A 134 -0.13 18.52 -1.74
N TYR A 135 0.56 18.97 -0.69
CA TYR A 135 0.75 18.20 0.53
C TYR A 135 -0.57 17.85 1.21
N LEU A 136 -1.49 18.79 1.38
CA LEU A 136 -2.80 18.55 2.00
C LEU A 136 -3.65 17.56 1.20
N VAL A 137 -3.63 17.63 -0.13
CA VAL A 137 -4.29 16.65 -1.00
C VAL A 137 -3.70 15.24 -0.77
N ASN A 138 -2.37 15.13 -0.69
CA ASN A 138 -1.72 13.86 -0.40
C ASN A 138 -1.99 13.34 1.02
N VAL A 139 -2.16 14.21 2.02
CA VAL A 139 -2.58 13.81 3.38
C VAL A 139 -3.93 13.11 3.33
N LEU A 140 -4.93 13.70 2.68
CA LEU A 140 -6.26 13.08 2.54
C LEU A 140 -6.19 11.76 1.76
N LEU A 141 -5.44 11.75 0.67
CA LEU A 141 -5.27 10.57 -0.16
C LEU A 141 -4.62 9.43 0.60
N LEU A 142 -3.47 9.66 1.23
CA LEU A 142 -2.64 8.62 1.83
C LEU A 142 -3.12 8.16 3.21
N LEU A 143 -3.81 9.03 4.00
CA LEU A 143 -4.29 8.63 5.32
C LEU A 143 -5.70 8.07 5.32
N ILE A 144 -6.52 8.38 4.33
CA ILE A 144 -7.94 8.00 4.35
C ILE A 144 -8.28 7.13 3.13
N ILE A 145 -8.15 7.67 1.92
CA ILE A 145 -8.71 7.04 0.72
C ILE A 145 -7.89 5.79 0.33
N SER A 146 -6.58 5.95 0.20
CA SER A 146 -5.68 4.88 -0.26
C SER A 146 -5.68 3.68 0.68
N PRO A 147 -5.48 3.81 2.02
CA PRO A 147 -5.45 2.65 2.91
C PRO A 147 -6.73 1.83 2.90
N ILE A 148 -7.89 2.47 2.85
CA ILE A 148 -9.17 1.77 2.80
C ILE A 148 -9.32 1.02 1.47
N THR A 149 -9.07 1.71 0.36
CA THR A 149 -9.19 1.14 -0.99
C THR A 149 -8.24 -0.04 -1.19
N GLU A 150 -6.98 0.14 -0.81
CA GLU A 150 -5.93 -0.87 -0.95
C GLU A 150 -6.23 -2.12 -0.15
N GLU A 151 -6.60 -1.98 1.12
CA GLU A 151 -6.84 -3.16 1.96
C GLU A 151 -8.11 -3.91 1.52
N ILE A 152 -9.15 -3.23 1.05
CA ILE A 152 -10.31 -3.88 0.45
C ILE A 152 -9.89 -4.69 -0.79
N ILE A 153 -9.16 -4.09 -1.72
CA ILE A 153 -8.76 -4.73 -2.98
C ILE A 153 -7.79 -5.88 -2.72
N PHE A 154 -6.69 -5.61 -2.02
CA PHE A 154 -5.58 -6.56 -1.92
C PHE A 154 -5.82 -7.65 -0.87
N ARG A 155 -6.40 -7.33 0.30
CA ARG A 155 -6.58 -8.32 1.38
C ARG A 155 -7.91 -9.04 1.27
N SER A 156 -9.00 -8.28 1.10
CA SER A 156 -10.31 -8.93 1.06
C SER A 156 -10.59 -9.67 -0.24
N VAL A 157 -10.07 -9.18 -1.37
CA VAL A 157 -10.39 -9.80 -2.68
C VAL A 157 -9.20 -10.58 -3.24
N ILE A 158 -8.09 -9.93 -3.58
CA ILE A 158 -6.99 -10.59 -4.30
C ILE A 158 -6.39 -11.73 -3.46
N LEU A 159 -5.99 -11.44 -2.22
CA LEU A 159 -5.39 -12.44 -1.33
C LEU A 159 -6.33 -13.65 -1.15
N ASN A 160 -7.59 -13.42 -0.77
CA ASN A 160 -8.54 -14.50 -0.52
C ASN A 160 -8.80 -15.34 -1.77
N ARG A 161 -8.95 -14.71 -2.94
CA ARG A 161 -9.18 -15.46 -4.20
C ARG A 161 -8.01 -16.33 -4.59
N ILE A 162 -6.79 -15.81 -4.42
CA ILE A 162 -5.58 -16.58 -4.74
C ILE A 162 -5.40 -17.73 -3.74
N ILE A 163 -5.62 -17.48 -2.43
CA ILE A 163 -5.57 -18.54 -1.40
C ILE A 163 -6.56 -19.66 -1.72
N ILE A 164 -7.80 -19.32 -2.08
CA ILE A 164 -8.83 -20.31 -2.41
C ILE A 164 -8.46 -21.10 -3.67
N ARG A 165 -7.85 -20.49 -4.67
CA ARG A 165 -7.53 -21.14 -5.94
C ARG A 165 -6.26 -21.99 -5.88
N PHE A 166 -5.22 -21.53 -5.19
CA PHE A 166 -3.90 -22.19 -5.14
C PHE A 166 -3.57 -22.69 -3.73
N ASN A 167 -2.94 -21.89 -2.91
CA ASN A 167 -2.61 -22.18 -1.51
C ASN A 167 -2.28 -20.88 -0.77
N LEU A 168 -2.05 -21.00 0.54
CA LEU A 168 -1.77 -19.88 1.42
C LEU A 168 -0.49 -19.12 1.02
N CYS A 169 0.60 -19.85 0.79
CA CYS A 169 1.89 -19.26 0.47
C CYS A 169 1.82 -18.47 -0.85
N THR A 170 1.27 -19.09 -1.90
CA THR A 170 1.05 -18.42 -3.19
C THR A 170 0.16 -17.19 -3.04
N GLY A 171 -0.89 -17.27 -2.21
CA GLY A 171 -1.77 -16.12 -1.93
C GLY A 171 -1.01 -14.94 -1.34
N ILE A 172 -0.20 -15.17 -0.30
CA ILE A 172 0.61 -14.13 0.34
C ILE A 172 1.62 -13.53 -0.65
N ILE A 173 2.38 -14.36 -1.34
CA ILE A 173 3.45 -13.90 -2.25
C ILE A 173 2.85 -13.12 -3.41
N VAL A 174 1.90 -13.70 -4.14
CA VAL A 174 1.34 -13.06 -5.35
C VAL A 174 0.59 -11.78 -4.99
N SER A 175 -0.24 -11.77 -3.93
CA SER A 175 -0.93 -10.54 -3.53
C SER A 175 0.04 -9.43 -3.10
N SER A 176 1.18 -9.78 -2.49
CA SER A 176 2.21 -8.83 -2.09
C SER A 176 2.99 -8.27 -3.29
N ILE A 177 3.31 -9.11 -4.29
CA ILE A 177 3.96 -8.67 -5.53
C ILE A 177 3.02 -7.76 -6.33
N VAL A 178 1.75 -8.16 -6.50
CA VAL A 178 0.76 -7.33 -7.19
C VAL A 178 0.54 -6.00 -6.46
N PHE A 179 0.50 -6.01 -5.12
CA PHE A 179 0.45 -4.77 -4.33
C PHE A 179 1.66 -3.89 -4.58
N ALA A 180 2.87 -4.45 -4.52
CA ALA A 180 4.10 -3.71 -4.70
C ALA A 180 4.29 -3.15 -6.12
N SER A 181 3.71 -3.78 -7.15
CA SER A 181 3.78 -3.31 -8.54
C SER A 181 3.07 -1.96 -8.78
N PHE A 182 2.19 -1.53 -7.84
CA PHE A 182 1.58 -0.21 -7.89
C PHE A 182 2.48 0.89 -7.30
N TYR A 183 3.62 0.50 -6.71
CA TYR A 183 4.59 1.44 -6.15
C TYR A 183 5.80 1.52 -7.07
N ALA A 184 6.17 2.74 -7.47
CA ALA A 184 7.32 2.95 -8.36
C ALA A 184 8.62 3.18 -7.57
N GLY A 185 9.74 2.94 -8.24
CA GLY A 185 11.07 3.31 -7.79
C GLY A 185 11.44 2.77 -6.41
N SER A 186 11.92 3.65 -5.53
CA SER A 186 12.46 3.28 -4.22
C SER A 186 11.43 2.74 -3.22
N GLY A 187 10.13 2.91 -3.48
CA GLY A 187 9.06 2.44 -2.59
C GLY A 187 8.77 0.93 -2.63
N ILE A 188 9.22 0.21 -3.67
CA ILE A 188 8.88 -1.19 -3.93
C ILE A 188 9.23 -2.12 -2.76
N ALA A 189 10.42 -1.98 -2.16
CA ALA A 189 10.86 -2.84 -1.06
C ALA A 189 9.94 -2.72 0.17
N GLY A 190 9.59 -1.49 0.53
CA GLY A 190 8.65 -1.22 1.62
C GLY A 190 7.24 -1.72 1.32
N ALA A 191 6.78 -1.59 0.07
CA ALA A 191 5.47 -2.08 -0.36
C ALA A 191 5.41 -3.62 -0.33
N LEU A 192 6.45 -4.32 -0.76
CA LEU A 192 6.54 -5.79 -0.63
C LEU A 192 6.45 -6.23 0.83
N ALA A 193 7.22 -5.60 1.72
CA ALA A 193 7.19 -5.91 3.14
C ALA A 193 5.79 -5.66 3.74
N LEU A 194 5.17 -4.52 3.43
CA LEU A 194 3.81 -4.20 3.85
C LEU A 194 2.80 -5.21 3.28
N GLY A 195 3.01 -5.64 2.04
CA GLY A 195 2.22 -6.67 1.39
C GLY A 195 2.17 -7.97 2.18
N VAL A 196 3.34 -8.50 2.54
CA VAL A 196 3.49 -9.74 3.32
C VAL A 196 2.93 -9.57 4.73
N ILE A 197 3.31 -8.51 5.44
CA ILE A 197 2.86 -8.21 6.80
C ILE A 197 1.34 -8.14 6.86
N ASN A 198 0.72 -7.31 6.02
CA ASN A 198 -0.72 -7.13 6.02
C ASN A 198 -1.47 -8.39 5.59
N SER A 199 -0.91 -9.22 4.71
CA SER A 199 -1.50 -10.52 4.37
C SER A 199 -1.56 -11.44 5.59
N ILE A 200 -0.49 -11.52 6.37
CA ILE A 200 -0.43 -12.34 7.59
C ILE A 200 -1.36 -11.78 8.67
N LEU A 201 -1.38 -10.47 8.89
CA LEU A 201 -2.28 -9.82 9.85
C LEU A 201 -3.75 -10.05 9.49
N TYR A 202 -4.12 -9.92 8.21
CA TYR A 202 -5.48 -10.16 7.73
C TYR A 202 -5.93 -11.61 7.97
N ILE A 203 -5.07 -12.59 7.70
CA ILE A 203 -5.34 -13.99 7.97
C ILE A 203 -5.49 -14.24 9.48
N LYS A 204 -4.65 -13.61 10.29
CA LYS A 204 -4.63 -13.75 11.74
C LYS A 204 -5.86 -13.18 12.44
N TYR A 205 -6.15 -11.94 12.14
CA TYR A 205 -7.17 -11.17 12.87
C TYR A 205 -8.55 -11.24 12.22
N LYS A 206 -8.63 -11.52 10.92
CA LYS A 206 -9.89 -11.51 10.16
C LYS A 206 -10.63 -10.17 10.30
N ASN A 207 -9.89 -9.09 10.49
CA ASN A 207 -10.43 -7.74 10.65
C ASN A 207 -9.62 -6.75 9.80
N ILE A 208 -10.26 -6.18 8.82
CA ILE A 208 -9.61 -5.28 7.84
C ILE A 208 -9.15 -3.97 8.48
N LEU A 209 -9.78 -3.50 9.58
CA LEU A 209 -9.41 -2.25 10.24
C LEU A 209 -7.99 -2.31 10.81
N ILE A 210 -7.53 -3.49 11.25
CA ILE A 210 -6.15 -3.68 11.72
C ILE A 210 -5.16 -3.42 10.58
N ASN A 211 -5.46 -3.92 9.40
CA ASN A 211 -4.63 -3.71 8.20
C ASN A 211 -4.64 -2.24 7.75
N ILE A 212 -5.83 -1.62 7.74
CA ILE A 212 -5.98 -0.19 7.44
C ILE A 212 -5.15 0.63 8.43
N LEU A 213 -5.20 0.33 9.72
CA LEU A 213 -4.41 1.04 10.73
C LEU A 213 -2.90 0.94 10.47
N VAL A 214 -2.38 -0.26 10.15
CA VAL A 214 -0.96 -0.45 9.82
C VAL A 214 -0.57 0.34 8.57
N ASN A 215 -1.44 0.36 7.56
CA ASN A 215 -1.21 1.11 6.32
C ASN A 215 -1.23 2.63 6.58
N VAL A 216 -2.18 3.13 7.37
CA VAL A 216 -2.25 4.53 7.79
C VAL A 216 -1.00 4.95 8.55
N LEU A 217 -0.55 4.16 9.54
CA LEU A 217 0.67 4.46 10.31
C LEU A 217 1.90 4.52 9.40
N ASN A 218 1.99 3.62 8.44
CA ASN A 218 3.04 3.66 7.44
C ASN A 218 3.02 4.96 6.61
N ASN A 219 1.86 5.32 6.08
CA ASN A 219 1.71 6.51 5.26
C ASN A 219 1.91 7.80 6.06
N LEU A 220 1.51 7.81 7.34
CA LEU A 220 1.76 8.92 8.25
C LEU A 220 3.27 9.19 8.40
N ILE A 221 4.08 8.13 8.57
CA ILE A 221 5.53 8.26 8.69
C ILE A 221 6.13 8.81 7.39
N ILE A 222 5.66 8.33 6.23
CA ILE A 222 6.08 8.87 4.93
C ILE A 222 5.75 10.36 4.84
N LEU A 223 4.53 10.77 5.18
CA LEU A 223 4.11 12.17 5.15
C LEU A 223 4.95 13.04 6.08
N ILE A 224 5.26 12.58 7.30
CA ILE A 224 6.14 13.30 8.24
C ILE A 224 7.55 13.42 7.66
N SER A 225 8.09 12.37 7.02
CA SER A 225 9.44 12.38 6.45
C SER A 225 9.59 13.36 5.28
N VAL A 226 8.51 13.62 4.56
CA VAL A 226 8.48 14.52 3.40
C VAL A 226 8.14 15.96 3.78
N LEU A 227 7.55 16.19 4.95
CA LEU A 227 7.15 17.52 5.42
C LEU A 227 8.26 18.59 5.31
N PRO A 228 9.55 18.31 5.64
CA PRO A 228 10.64 19.28 5.50
C PRO A 228 10.95 19.67 4.04
N LEU A 229 10.47 18.91 3.07
CA LEU A 229 10.71 19.17 1.63
C LEU A 229 9.60 20.04 1.00
N VAL A 230 8.50 20.27 1.72
CA VAL A 230 7.42 21.15 1.25
C VAL A 230 7.95 22.57 1.08
N ASN A 231 7.69 23.16 -0.09
CA ASN A 231 8.18 24.49 -0.51
C ASN A 231 9.71 24.61 -0.72
N LYS A 232 10.46 23.49 -0.75
CA LYS A 232 11.86 23.53 -1.19
C LYS A 232 11.98 23.36 -2.70
N ASN A 233 12.93 24.06 -3.31
CA ASN A 233 13.28 23.83 -4.70
C ASN A 233 14.06 22.51 -4.81
N VAL A 234 13.61 21.65 -5.70
CA VAL A 234 14.21 20.31 -5.90
C VAL A 234 15.61 20.39 -6.52
N GLU A 235 15.92 21.51 -7.19
CA GLU A 235 17.21 21.77 -7.81
C GLU A 235 18.39 21.83 -6.80
N ASP A 236 18.07 22.02 -5.50
CA ASP A 236 19.08 22.04 -4.42
C ASP A 236 19.43 20.64 -3.89
N LEU A 237 18.79 19.57 -4.39
CA LEU A 237 19.00 18.20 -3.94
C LEU A 237 20.08 17.50 -4.80
N ILE A 238 21.35 17.89 -4.60
CA ILE A 238 22.49 17.22 -5.25
C ILE A 238 22.95 16.06 -4.36
N VAL A 239 22.89 14.83 -4.88
CA VAL A 239 23.39 13.67 -4.17
C VAL A 239 24.88 13.50 -4.41
N THR A 240 25.68 13.59 -3.36
CA THR A 240 27.14 13.45 -3.43
C THR A 240 27.57 11.96 -3.36
N ARG A 241 28.76 11.66 -3.90
CA ARG A 241 29.35 10.31 -3.83
C ARG A 241 29.49 9.80 -2.38
N ASN A 242 29.80 10.68 -1.45
CA ASN A 242 29.94 10.31 -0.03
C ASN A 242 28.59 9.92 0.57
N GLU A 243 27.52 10.62 0.22
CA GLU A 243 26.16 10.27 0.65
C GLU A 243 25.73 8.90 0.10
N ILE A 244 26.12 8.57 -1.14
CA ILE A 244 25.82 7.25 -1.73
C ILE A 244 26.52 6.14 -0.94
N ILE A 245 27.79 6.30 -0.58
CA ILE A 245 28.51 5.32 0.23
C ILE A 245 27.81 5.13 1.59
N ILE A 246 27.46 6.23 2.27
CA ILE A 246 26.70 6.18 3.52
C ILE A 246 25.35 5.47 3.33
N ASN A 247 24.64 5.78 2.24
CA ASN A 247 23.36 5.16 1.92
C ASN A 247 23.47 3.63 1.70
N ILE A 248 24.57 3.13 1.10
CA ILE A 248 24.80 1.70 0.96
C ILE A 248 24.97 1.04 2.33
N PHE A 249 25.83 1.59 3.21
CA PHE A 249 26.06 1.01 4.53
C PHE A 249 24.81 1.04 5.40
N VAL A 250 24.18 2.20 5.53
CA VAL A 250 22.95 2.38 6.34
C VAL A 250 21.81 1.58 5.74
N GLY A 251 21.67 1.59 4.40
CA GLY A 251 20.63 0.86 3.68
C GLY A 251 20.77 -0.65 3.88
N SER A 252 21.97 -1.20 3.74
CA SER A 252 22.23 -2.62 3.95
C SER A 252 21.96 -3.05 5.39
N PHE A 253 22.39 -2.26 6.38
CA PHE A 253 22.12 -2.53 7.79
C PHE A 253 20.62 -2.54 8.09
N LEU A 254 19.89 -1.50 7.66
CA LEU A 254 18.45 -1.40 7.88
C LEU A 254 17.67 -2.52 7.17
N CYS A 255 18.04 -2.86 5.93
CA CYS A 255 17.44 -3.98 5.22
C CYS A 255 17.68 -5.31 5.94
N ALA A 256 18.91 -5.58 6.35
CA ALA A 256 19.26 -6.82 7.06
C ALA A 256 18.48 -6.92 8.40
N ALA A 257 18.45 -5.85 9.18
CA ALA A 257 17.69 -5.79 10.42
C ALA A 257 16.19 -5.98 10.18
N GLY A 258 15.62 -5.27 9.20
CA GLY A 258 14.20 -5.36 8.85
C GLY A 258 13.81 -6.76 8.36
N VAL A 259 14.61 -7.38 7.48
CA VAL A 259 14.39 -8.75 6.99
C VAL A 259 14.48 -9.75 8.14
N PHE A 260 15.46 -9.64 9.02
CA PHE A 260 15.57 -10.49 10.21
C PHE A 260 14.32 -10.39 11.11
N MET A 261 13.84 -9.18 11.36
CA MET A 261 12.62 -8.96 12.15
C MET A 261 11.38 -9.50 11.42
N LEU A 262 11.31 -9.38 10.09
CA LEU A 262 10.22 -9.94 9.27
C LEU A 262 10.20 -11.47 9.37
N ILE A 263 11.35 -12.12 9.26
CA ILE A 263 11.46 -13.57 9.42
C ILE A 263 10.99 -14.00 10.83
N LYS A 264 11.41 -13.28 11.87
CA LYS A 264 10.90 -13.51 13.23
C LYS A 264 9.38 -13.40 13.33
N PHE A 265 8.81 -12.39 12.69
CA PHE A 265 7.35 -12.19 12.65
C PHE A 265 6.64 -13.34 11.93
N ILE A 266 7.17 -13.79 10.78
CA ILE A 266 6.63 -14.93 10.03
C ILE A 266 6.70 -16.20 10.89
N ASN A 267 7.86 -16.50 11.48
CA ASN A 267 8.06 -17.69 12.30
C ASN A 267 7.11 -17.72 13.53
N LYS A 268 6.91 -16.56 14.16
CA LYS A 268 5.95 -16.43 15.26
C LYS A 268 4.52 -16.82 14.85
N ASN A 269 4.15 -16.59 13.61
CA ASN A 269 2.80 -16.83 13.09
C ASN A 269 2.68 -18.14 12.29
N ILE A 270 3.78 -18.92 12.11
CA ILE A 270 3.82 -20.08 11.21
C ILE A 270 2.82 -21.19 11.59
N ILE A 271 2.63 -21.45 12.89
CA ILE A 271 1.68 -22.47 13.38
C ILE A 271 0.24 -22.08 13.01
N MET A 272 -0.11 -20.81 13.19
CA MET A 272 -1.43 -20.29 12.83
C MET A 272 -1.65 -20.37 11.32
N LEU A 273 -0.64 -19.97 10.53
CA LEU A 273 -0.69 -20.04 9.08
C LEU A 273 -0.85 -21.48 8.57
N SER A 274 -0.13 -22.44 9.16
CA SER A 274 -0.24 -23.86 8.82
C SER A 274 -1.63 -24.44 9.14
N LYS A 275 -2.22 -24.07 10.29
CA LYS A 275 -3.60 -24.46 10.64
C LYS A 275 -4.61 -23.91 9.65
N TYR A 276 -4.43 -22.64 9.25
CA TYR A 276 -5.31 -22.00 8.27
C TYR A 276 -5.22 -22.65 6.89
N ASP A 277 -4.00 -22.97 6.42
CA ASP A 277 -3.79 -23.67 5.14
C ASP A 277 -4.46 -25.05 5.11
N LYS A 278 -4.36 -25.83 6.21
CA LYS A 278 -5.06 -27.11 6.36
C LYS A 278 -6.58 -26.95 6.28
N TYR A 279 -7.13 -25.94 6.97
CA TYR A 279 -8.56 -25.64 6.93
C TYR A 279 -9.04 -25.32 5.50
N ILE A 280 -8.30 -24.49 4.77
CA ILE A 280 -8.64 -24.14 3.38
C ILE A 280 -8.56 -25.36 2.46
N LYS A 281 -7.56 -26.24 2.62
CA LYS A 281 -7.44 -27.49 1.85
C LYS A 281 -8.65 -28.39 2.08
N ALA A 282 -9.02 -28.64 3.34
CA ALA A 282 -10.19 -29.45 3.68
C ALA A 282 -11.49 -28.86 3.07
N SER A 283 -11.68 -27.54 3.17
CA SER A 283 -12.84 -26.85 2.58
C SER A 283 -12.91 -26.95 1.05
N ARG A 284 -11.78 -27.06 0.35
CA ARG A 284 -11.73 -27.26 -1.11
C ARG A 284 -12.11 -28.68 -1.50
N ASP A 285 -11.63 -29.64 -0.74
CA ASP A 285 -11.89 -31.06 -1.02
C ASP A 285 -13.38 -31.39 -0.81
N CYS A 286 -14.02 -30.82 0.21
CA CYS A 286 -15.47 -30.92 0.41
C CYS A 286 -16.33 -30.28 -0.71
N LYS A 287 -15.80 -29.32 -1.46
CA LYS A 287 -16.54 -28.69 -2.58
C LYS A 287 -16.35 -29.38 -3.93
N LYS A 288 -15.48 -30.37 -4.01
CA LYS A 288 -15.26 -31.19 -5.21
C LYS A 288 -16.10 -32.47 -5.24
N ILE A 289 -16.75 -32.82 -4.11
CA ILE A 289 -17.74 -33.88 -3.97
C ILE A 289 -19.13 -33.28 -4.18
#